data_4501dd648dacb7b40b48b425a14a8008
#
_entry.id   4501dd648dacb7b40b48b425a14a8008
#
_cell.length_a   1.000
_cell.length_b   1.000
_cell.length_c   1.000
_cell.angle_alpha   90.00
_cell.angle_beta   90.00
_cell.angle_gamma   90.00
#
_symmetry.space_group_name_H-M   'P 1'
#
loop_
_entity.id
_entity.type
_entity.pdbx_description
1 polymer ?
#
loop_
_entity_poly.entity_id
_entity_poly.type
_entity_poly.pdbx_seq_one_letter_code
_entity_poly.pdbx_strand_id
1 'polypeptide(L)'
;MKRLSIIVIIGIFIITGCDWQRTSKERSKNAQNQQVIKIGYLPITHSANLMMTKKLLSQYNHPKYKLELVKFNNWPDLMDALNSGRIDGASTLIELAMKSKQKGSNIKAVALDHHEGNVIMGQKGMHLNEFNNNGDDYHFGIPHRYSTHYLLLEELRKQLKIKPGHFSYHEMSPAEMPAALSEHRIIGYSVAEPFGALGEKLGKGKTLKHGDDVIPDAYCCVLVLRGELLDQHKDVAQAFVQDYKKSGFKMNDRKQSVDIMTHHFKQSRDVLTQSAAWTSYGDLTIKPSGYQEITTLVKQHHLFNPPAYDDFVEPSLYKEASRS
;
A
#
# COMPACT_ATOMS: atom_id res chain seq x y z
N MET A 1 -81.34 5.19 36.17
CA MET A 1 -80.56 6.41 36.46
C MET A 1 -79.08 6.09 36.36
N LYS A 2 -78.41 6.98 35.66
CA LYS A 2 -76.95 7.18 35.48
C LYS A 2 -76.27 6.32 34.42
N ARG A 3 -76.34 6.85 33.20
CA ARG A 3 -75.32 6.76 32.16
C ARG A 3 -74.19 7.75 32.57
N LEU A 4 -72.94 7.31 32.51
CA LEU A 4 -71.79 8.22 32.34
C LEU A 4 -70.59 7.46 31.72
N SER A 5 -70.32 7.77 30.54
CA SER A 5 -69.03 8.30 30.01
C SER A 5 -67.85 7.31 29.99
N ILE A 6 -67.69 6.63 28.88
CA ILE A 6 -66.41 6.12 28.38
C ILE A 6 -66.19 6.78 27.03
N ILE A 7 -65.63 7.97 27.00
CA ILE A 7 -65.01 8.55 25.79
C ILE A 7 -63.87 9.43 26.38
N VAL A 8 -62.66 9.09 26.15
CA VAL A 8 -61.40 9.85 26.06
C VAL A 8 -60.24 8.94 26.49
N ILE A 9 -59.74 8.11 25.68
CA ILE A 9 -58.31 7.66 25.62
C ILE A 9 -58.08 6.97 24.24
N ILE A 10 -58.20 7.67 23.12
CA ILE A 10 -57.75 7.21 21.78
C ILE A 10 -57.03 8.34 21.02
N GLY A 11 -56.44 9.27 21.73
CA GLY A 11 -55.89 10.46 21.08
C GLY A 11 -54.40 10.66 21.14
N ILE A 12 -53.55 9.77 21.68
CA ILE A 12 -52.12 10.09 21.92
C ILE A 12 -51.12 9.10 21.28
N PHE A 13 -51.56 8.11 20.51
CA PHE A 13 -50.62 7.13 19.91
C PHE A 13 -50.28 7.31 18.44
N ILE A 14 -50.64 8.42 17.77
CA ILE A 14 -50.45 8.59 16.32
C ILE A 14 -49.27 9.53 15.99
N ILE A 15 -48.62 10.21 16.94
CA ILE A 15 -47.59 11.22 16.65
C ILE A 15 -46.16 10.66 16.72
N THR A 16 -45.92 9.52 17.36
CA THR A 16 -44.56 8.95 17.49
C THR A 16 -44.16 7.98 16.38
N GLY A 17 -45.08 7.54 15.51
CA GLY A 17 -44.80 6.60 14.42
C GLY A 17 -44.23 7.22 13.14
N CYS A 18 -44.48 8.52 12.90
CA CYS A 18 -44.05 9.18 11.67
C CYS A 18 -42.57 9.61 11.66
N ASP A 19 -42.01 9.92 12.83
CA ASP A 19 -40.60 10.33 12.90
C ASP A 19 -39.64 9.13 12.77
N TRP A 20 -40.01 7.96 13.27
CA TRP A 20 -39.17 6.77 13.15
C TRP A 20 -39.17 6.19 11.74
N GLN A 21 -40.27 6.25 11.02
CA GLN A 21 -40.35 5.86 9.60
C GLN A 21 -39.64 6.86 8.68
N ARG A 22 -39.61 8.15 9.02
CA ARG A 22 -38.91 9.16 8.26
C ARG A 22 -37.40 9.02 8.42
N THR A 23 -36.90 8.82 9.66
CA THR A 23 -35.49 8.58 9.96
C THR A 23 -34.98 7.26 9.39
N SER A 24 -35.80 6.20 9.36
CA SER A 24 -35.41 4.91 8.74
C SER A 24 -35.36 4.98 7.22
N LYS A 25 -36.27 5.71 6.56
CA LYS A 25 -36.26 5.95 5.12
C LYS A 25 -35.13 6.89 4.67
N GLU A 26 -34.80 7.89 5.46
CA GLU A 26 -33.63 8.78 5.20
C GLU A 26 -32.31 8.03 5.44
N ARG A 27 -32.23 7.18 6.47
CA ARG A 27 -31.07 6.29 6.69
C ARG A 27 -30.90 5.30 5.53
N SER A 28 -31.98 4.71 5.00
CA SER A 28 -31.88 3.79 3.87
C SER A 28 -31.53 4.48 2.56
N LYS A 29 -32.02 5.72 2.32
CA LYS A 29 -31.65 6.53 1.15
C LYS A 29 -30.18 7.02 1.21
N ASN A 30 -29.71 7.41 2.38
CA ASN A 30 -28.28 7.80 2.55
C ASN A 30 -27.33 6.61 2.43
N ALA A 31 -27.72 5.43 2.88
CA ALA A 31 -26.92 4.21 2.71
C ALA A 31 -26.92 3.71 1.24
N GLN A 32 -27.93 4.02 0.45
CA GLN A 32 -28.02 3.66 -0.97
C GLN A 32 -27.24 4.60 -1.91
N ASN A 33 -26.84 5.80 -1.44
CA ASN A 33 -26.17 6.81 -2.27
C ASN A 33 -24.75 7.11 -1.82
N GLN A 34 -24.14 6.24 -0.99
CA GLN A 34 -22.78 6.43 -0.50
C GLN A 34 -21.77 6.07 -1.59
N GLN A 35 -20.87 7.02 -1.92
CA GLN A 35 -19.80 6.77 -2.89
C GLN A 35 -18.93 5.60 -2.45
N VAL A 36 -18.72 4.64 -3.33
CA VAL A 36 -17.79 3.52 -3.11
C VAL A 36 -16.44 3.89 -3.72
N ILE A 37 -15.37 3.76 -2.93
CA ILE A 37 -13.98 3.90 -3.40
C ILE A 37 -13.36 2.50 -3.45
N LYS A 38 -12.89 2.08 -4.62
CA LYS A 38 -12.21 0.81 -4.84
C LYS A 38 -10.70 1.02 -4.90
N ILE A 39 -9.96 0.47 -3.94
CA ILE A 39 -8.50 0.59 -3.88
C ILE A 39 -7.86 -0.79 -4.08
N GLY A 40 -7.01 -0.89 -5.11
CA GLY A 40 -6.23 -2.08 -5.39
C GLY A 40 -5.00 -2.20 -4.49
N TYR A 41 -4.62 -3.43 -4.15
CA TYR A 41 -3.43 -3.69 -3.34
C TYR A 41 -2.87 -5.10 -3.55
N LEU A 42 -1.58 -5.29 -3.25
CA LEU A 42 -0.96 -6.60 -3.02
C LEU A 42 -0.86 -6.87 -1.51
N PRO A 43 -0.92 -8.15 -1.06
CA PRO A 43 -0.86 -8.51 0.37
C PRO A 43 0.58 -8.48 0.90
N ILE A 44 1.14 -7.29 1.00
CA ILE A 44 2.45 -6.93 1.55
C ILE A 44 2.28 -5.92 2.69
N THR A 45 3.26 -5.78 3.59
CA THR A 45 3.17 -4.83 4.71
C THR A 45 2.93 -3.40 4.23
N HIS A 46 3.47 -3.03 3.09
CA HIS A 46 3.30 -1.70 2.49
C HIS A 46 1.83 -1.28 2.30
N SER A 47 0.93 -2.23 2.02
CA SER A 47 -0.51 -1.96 1.87
C SER A 47 -1.32 -2.09 3.17
N ALA A 48 -0.70 -2.45 4.28
CA ALA A 48 -1.43 -2.77 5.52
C ALA A 48 -2.17 -1.56 6.11
N ASN A 49 -1.72 -0.33 5.82
CA ASN A 49 -2.42 0.89 6.23
C ASN A 49 -3.84 0.99 5.65
N LEU A 50 -4.08 0.46 4.43
CA LEU A 50 -5.42 0.36 3.84
C LEU A 50 -6.38 -0.50 4.68
N MET A 51 -5.85 -1.59 5.27
CA MET A 51 -6.64 -2.48 6.15
C MET A 51 -7.03 -1.74 7.44
N MET A 52 -6.10 -0.97 8.01
CA MET A 52 -6.38 -0.14 9.17
C MET A 52 -7.39 0.96 8.84
N THR A 53 -7.31 1.59 7.67
CA THR A 53 -8.27 2.59 7.19
C THR A 53 -9.67 1.98 7.10
N LYS A 54 -9.80 0.78 6.52
CA LYS A 54 -11.09 0.08 6.46
C LYS A 54 -11.64 -0.26 7.85
N LYS A 55 -10.78 -0.70 8.77
CA LYS A 55 -11.15 -0.94 10.18
C LYS A 55 -11.62 0.35 10.86
N LEU A 56 -10.93 1.46 10.65
CA LEU A 56 -11.30 2.77 11.20
C LEU A 56 -12.69 3.19 10.71
N LEU A 57 -12.96 3.08 9.41
CA LEU A 57 -14.27 3.38 8.81
C LEU A 57 -15.41 2.56 9.40
N SER A 58 -15.18 1.30 9.74
CA SER A 58 -16.20 0.44 10.35
C SER A 58 -16.65 0.91 11.74
N GLN A 59 -15.91 1.82 12.37
CA GLN A 59 -16.22 2.42 13.67
C GLN A 59 -17.04 3.72 13.56
N TYR A 60 -17.22 4.25 12.33
CA TYR A 60 -17.98 5.48 12.11
C TYR A 60 -19.48 5.17 11.99
N ASN A 61 -20.31 5.93 12.70
CA ASN A 61 -21.78 5.80 12.60
C ASN A 61 -22.32 6.21 11.22
N HIS A 62 -21.69 7.21 10.58
CA HIS A 62 -22.06 7.76 9.29
C HIS A 62 -20.80 8.05 8.46
N PRO A 63 -20.14 7.02 7.90
CA PRO A 63 -18.97 7.25 7.06
C PRO A 63 -19.36 7.97 5.77
N LYS A 64 -18.51 8.89 5.32
CA LYS A 64 -18.74 9.71 4.12
C LYS A 64 -18.68 8.90 2.82
N TYR A 65 -17.94 7.79 2.84
CA TYR A 65 -17.72 6.89 1.70
C TYR A 65 -17.66 5.43 2.20
N LYS A 66 -17.73 4.50 1.26
CA LYS A 66 -17.49 3.07 1.50
C LYS A 66 -16.17 2.69 0.86
N LEU A 67 -15.28 2.02 1.61
CA LEU A 67 -14.00 1.54 1.11
C LEU A 67 -14.07 0.06 0.74
N GLU A 68 -13.83 -0.23 -0.53
CA GLU A 68 -13.67 -1.58 -1.05
C GLU A 68 -12.20 -1.83 -1.40
N LEU A 69 -11.59 -2.83 -0.77
CA LEU A 69 -10.22 -3.22 -1.03
C LEU A 69 -10.20 -4.39 -2.01
N VAL A 70 -9.54 -4.20 -3.16
CA VAL A 70 -9.45 -5.18 -4.25
C VAL A 70 -8.04 -5.78 -4.25
N LYS A 71 -7.96 -7.07 -3.91
CA LYS A 71 -6.68 -7.78 -3.83
C LYS A 71 -6.20 -8.23 -5.21
N PHE A 72 -4.92 -7.98 -5.49
CA PHE A 72 -4.20 -8.50 -6.64
C PHE A 72 -3.04 -9.41 -6.20
N ASN A 73 -2.55 -10.24 -7.10
CA ASN A 73 -1.43 -11.15 -6.85
C ASN A 73 -0.12 -10.70 -7.51
N ASN A 74 -0.21 -9.81 -8.50
CA ASN A 74 0.93 -9.27 -9.24
C ASN A 74 0.70 -7.80 -9.61
N TRP A 75 1.78 -7.10 -9.93
CA TRP A 75 1.75 -5.69 -10.27
C TRP A 75 1.11 -5.36 -11.62
N PRO A 76 1.33 -6.16 -12.70
CA PRO A 76 0.68 -5.91 -13.98
C PRO A 76 -0.83 -5.87 -13.89
N ASP A 77 -1.48 -6.87 -13.27
CA ASP A 77 -2.94 -6.94 -13.13
C ASP A 77 -3.50 -5.75 -12.32
N LEU A 78 -2.77 -5.33 -11.26
CA LEU A 78 -3.15 -4.15 -10.46
C LEU A 78 -3.08 -2.88 -11.30
N MET A 79 -1.99 -2.68 -12.06
CA MET A 79 -1.83 -1.48 -12.90
C MET A 79 -2.82 -1.46 -14.07
N ASP A 80 -3.15 -2.60 -14.64
CA ASP A 80 -4.19 -2.71 -15.67
C ASP A 80 -5.57 -2.38 -15.11
N ALA A 81 -5.87 -2.80 -13.87
CA ALA A 81 -7.12 -2.43 -13.21
C ALA A 81 -7.20 -0.91 -12.91
N LEU A 82 -6.08 -0.31 -12.47
CA LEU A 82 -5.99 1.13 -12.23
C LEU A 82 -6.14 1.93 -13.53
N ASN A 83 -5.39 1.57 -14.57
CA ASN A 83 -5.37 2.29 -15.84
C ASN A 83 -6.70 2.18 -16.60
N SER A 84 -7.41 1.05 -16.47
CA SER A 84 -8.73 0.85 -17.10
C SER A 84 -9.90 1.42 -16.31
N GLY A 85 -9.69 1.96 -15.10
CA GLY A 85 -10.75 2.50 -14.25
C GLY A 85 -11.60 1.44 -13.54
N ARG A 86 -11.15 0.19 -13.47
CA ARG A 86 -11.82 -0.85 -12.67
C ARG A 86 -11.66 -0.62 -11.16
N ILE A 87 -10.63 0.14 -10.76
CA ILE A 87 -10.38 0.61 -9.40
C ILE A 87 -10.12 2.12 -9.42
N ASP A 88 -10.44 2.81 -8.33
CA ASP A 88 -10.34 4.27 -8.20
C ASP A 88 -8.97 4.74 -7.71
N GLY A 89 -8.18 3.82 -7.18
CA GLY A 89 -6.83 4.06 -6.71
C GLY A 89 -6.11 2.76 -6.39
N ALA A 90 -4.85 2.85 -6.03
CA ALA A 90 -4.01 1.70 -5.70
C ALA A 90 -2.90 2.05 -4.72
N SER A 91 -2.56 1.08 -3.85
CA SER A 91 -1.27 0.98 -3.19
C SER A 91 -0.33 0.28 -4.16
N THR A 92 0.69 0.99 -4.70
CA THR A 92 1.53 0.48 -5.78
C THR A 92 2.96 0.99 -5.71
N LEU A 93 3.86 0.32 -6.43
CA LEU A 93 5.24 0.76 -6.59
C LEU A 93 5.29 2.17 -7.20
N ILE A 94 6.08 3.07 -6.59
CA ILE A 94 6.15 4.48 -6.99
C ILE A 94 6.65 4.62 -8.44
N GLU A 95 7.62 3.81 -8.86
CA GLU A 95 8.17 3.85 -10.21
C GLU A 95 7.17 3.35 -11.26
N LEU A 96 6.36 2.34 -10.94
CA LEU A 96 5.27 1.90 -11.81
C LEU A 96 4.21 2.98 -11.99
N ALA A 97 3.83 3.65 -10.90
CA ALA A 97 2.88 4.76 -10.95
C ALA A 97 3.45 5.94 -11.75
N MET A 98 4.72 6.33 -11.53
CA MET A 98 5.40 7.35 -12.32
C MET A 98 5.47 6.99 -13.80
N LYS A 99 5.76 5.71 -14.12
CA LYS A 99 5.81 5.23 -15.51
C LYS A 99 4.43 5.24 -16.16
N SER A 100 3.39 4.89 -15.42
CA SER A 100 2.00 4.98 -15.88
C SER A 100 1.61 6.43 -16.15
N LYS A 101 1.95 7.37 -15.24
CA LYS A 101 1.74 8.81 -15.42
C LYS A 101 2.44 9.33 -16.67
N GLN A 102 3.71 8.95 -16.88
CA GLN A 102 4.48 9.30 -18.08
C GLN A 102 3.79 8.83 -19.37
N LYS A 103 3.09 7.69 -19.33
CA LYS A 103 2.33 7.14 -20.46
C LYS A 103 0.96 7.79 -20.65
N GLY A 104 0.60 8.79 -19.85
CA GLY A 104 -0.63 9.56 -19.98
C GLY A 104 -1.76 9.17 -19.02
N SER A 105 -1.53 8.24 -18.09
CA SER A 105 -2.55 7.91 -17.08
C SER A 105 -2.86 9.12 -16.19
N ASN A 106 -4.14 9.44 -16.02
CA ASN A 106 -4.58 10.53 -15.14
C ASN A 106 -4.65 10.01 -13.69
N ILE A 107 -3.48 9.95 -13.03
CA ILE A 107 -3.33 9.55 -11.62
C ILE A 107 -2.46 10.54 -10.87
N LYS A 108 -2.66 10.65 -9.56
CA LYS A 108 -1.83 11.42 -8.62
C LYS A 108 -1.48 10.58 -7.40
N ALA A 109 -0.24 10.67 -6.95
CA ALA A 109 0.19 10.12 -5.66
C ALA A 109 -0.21 11.08 -4.54
N VAL A 110 -0.88 10.56 -3.52
CA VAL A 110 -1.45 11.37 -2.42
C VAL A 110 -0.77 11.13 -1.08
N ALA A 111 -0.13 9.97 -0.91
CA ALA A 111 0.63 9.60 0.29
C ALA A 111 1.66 8.52 -0.02
N LEU A 112 2.66 8.36 0.84
CA LEU A 112 3.41 7.12 0.94
C LEU A 112 2.52 6.03 1.56
N ASP A 113 2.86 4.78 1.32
CA ASP A 113 2.17 3.65 1.97
C ASP A 113 2.86 3.23 3.28
N HIS A 114 4.16 3.43 3.36
CA HIS A 114 5.02 3.00 4.46
C HIS A 114 6.38 3.70 4.41
N HIS A 115 7.16 3.49 5.45
CA HIS A 115 8.62 3.67 5.49
C HIS A 115 9.28 2.32 5.73
N GLU A 116 10.49 2.11 5.19
CA GLU A 116 11.27 0.88 5.35
C GLU A 116 10.55 -0.39 4.85
N GLY A 117 10.90 -1.57 5.38
CA GLY A 117 10.22 -2.83 5.06
C GLY A 117 10.59 -3.46 3.72
N ASN A 118 11.67 -2.98 3.08
CA ASN A 118 12.30 -3.61 1.93
C ASN A 118 13.52 -4.40 2.37
N VAL A 119 13.71 -5.60 1.84
CA VAL A 119 14.83 -6.46 2.17
C VAL A 119 15.46 -7.07 0.92
N ILE A 120 16.77 -7.31 0.98
CA ILE A 120 17.51 -8.12 0.03
C ILE A 120 17.84 -9.44 0.72
N MET A 121 17.32 -10.51 0.17
CA MET A 121 17.50 -11.88 0.65
C MET A 121 18.52 -12.62 -0.22
N GLY A 122 19.30 -13.47 0.40
CA GLY A 122 20.12 -14.46 -0.28
C GLY A 122 19.81 -15.89 0.22
N GLN A 123 20.39 -16.89 -0.41
CA GLN A 123 20.33 -18.27 0.07
C GLN A 123 20.95 -18.37 1.47
N LYS A 124 20.46 -19.33 2.26
CA LYS A 124 21.01 -19.58 3.61
C LYS A 124 22.51 -19.89 3.53
N GLY A 125 23.31 -19.18 4.32
CA GLY A 125 24.78 -19.32 4.32
C GLY A 125 25.50 -18.39 3.36
N MET A 126 24.80 -17.71 2.44
CA MET A 126 25.40 -16.75 1.52
C MET A 126 25.92 -15.50 2.26
N HIS A 127 27.05 -14.97 1.83
CA HIS A 127 27.65 -13.74 2.33
C HIS A 127 27.95 -12.77 1.19
N LEU A 128 27.87 -11.45 1.46
CA LEU A 128 28.09 -10.41 0.46
C LEU A 128 29.51 -10.40 -0.13
N ASN A 129 30.50 -10.86 0.62
CA ASN A 129 31.89 -10.96 0.17
C ASN A 129 32.16 -12.11 -0.81
N GLU A 130 31.18 -12.98 -1.04
CA GLU A 130 31.27 -14.07 -2.03
C GLU A 130 30.99 -13.58 -3.44
N PHE A 131 30.30 -12.44 -3.59
CA PHE A 131 30.07 -11.84 -4.90
C PHE A 131 31.37 -11.31 -5.50
N ASN A 132 31.65 -11.67 -6.73
CA ASN A 132 32.88 -11.30 -7.43
C ASN A 132 32.66 -11.12 -8.93
N ASN A 133 33.72 -10.76 -9.66
CA ASN A 133 33.67 -10.50 -11.11
C ASN A 133 34.27 -11.67 -11.95
N ASN A 134 34.33 -12.90 -11.41
CA ASN A 134 35.01 -14.03 -12.03
C ASN A 134 34.12 -14.85 -13.00
N GLY A 135 33.11 -14.23 -13.58
CA GLY A 135 32.28 -14.84 -14.60
C GLY A 135 30.96 -15.44 -14.11
N ASP A 136 30.66 -15.37 -12.81
CA ASP A 136 29.38 -15.83 -12.28
C ASP A 136 28.24 -14.87 -12.67
N ASP A 137 27.11 -15.44 -13.04
CA ASP A 137 25.86 -14.72 -13.27
C ASP A 137 24.94 -14.96 -12.05
N TYR A 138 24.64 -13.87 -11.32
CA TYR A 138 23.89 -13.89 -10.09
C TYR A 138 22.42 -13.57 -10.35
N HIS A 139 21.57 -14.61 -10.33
CA HIS A 139 20.14 -14.51 -10.62
C HIS A 139 19.34 -14.06 -9.41
N PHE A 140 18.74 -12.86 -9.49
CA PHE A 140 17.90 -12.30 -8.44
C PHE A 140 16.43 -12.20 -8.86
N GLY A 141 15.52 -12.50 -7.93
CA GLY A 141 14.09 -12.19 -8.06
C GLY A 141 13.81 -10.73 -7.73
N ILE A 142 12.99 -10.07 -8.53
CA ILE A 142 12.45 -8.74 -8.30
C ILE A 142 10.96 -8.68 -8.59
N PRO A 143 10.17 -7.80 -7.93
CA PRO A 143 8.74 -7.70 -8.20
C PRO A 143 8.43 -7.07 -9.56
N HIS A 144 9.28 -6.17 -10.01
CA HIS A 144 9.22 -5.52 -11.32
C HIS A 144 10.51 -4.74 -11.60
N ARG A 145 10.88 -4.56 -12.88
CA ARG A 145 12.04 -3.74 -13.26
C ARG A 145 11.86 -2.26 -12.89
N TYR A 146 10.63 -1.74 -12.95
CA TYR A 146 10.32 -0.40 -12.46
C TYR A 146 9.92 -0.51 -10.98
N SER A 147 10.92 -0.69 -10.11
CA SER A 147 10.72 -0.79 -8.65
C SER A 147 11.96 -0.38 -7.88
N THR A 148 11.76 0.15 -6.70
CA THR A 148 12.83 0.39 -5.72
C THR A 148 13.62 -0.88 -5.43
N HIS A 149 12.99 -2.05 -5.48
CA HIS A 149 13.66 -3.34 -5.28
C HIS A 149 14.73 -3.63 -6.34
N TYR A 150 14.49 -3.26 -7.60
CA TYR A 150 15.50 -3.32 -8.65
C TYR A 150 16.63 -2.33 -8.37
N LEU A 151 16.30 -1.09 -7.99
CA LEU A 151 17.28 -0.06 -7.66
C LEU A 151 18.16 -0.47 -6.46
N LEU A 152 17.57 -1.08 -5.44
CA LEU A 152 18.31 -1.62 -4.28
C LEU A 152 19.37 -2.66 -4.71
N LEU A 153 19.03 -3.57 -5.61
CA LEU A 153 20.01 -4.55 -6.10
C LEU A 153 21.09 -3.91 -6.96
N GLU A 154 20.75 -2.94 -7.81
CA GLU A 154 21.72 -2.21 -8.63
C GLU A 154 22.66 -1.35 -7.78
N GLU A 155 22.15 -0.67 -6.74
CA GLU A 155 23.00 0.08 -5.80
C GLU A 155 23.86 -0.85 -4.95
N LEU A 156 23.32 -1.99 -4.48
CA LEU A 156 24.12 -3.03 -3.80
C LEU A 156 25.23 -3.55 -4.72
N ARG A 157 24.92 -3.86 -5.98
CA ARG A 157 25.90 -4.29 -6.99
C ARG A 157 27.06 -3.27 -7.12
N LYS A 158 26.74 -1.97 -7.19
CA LYS A 158 27.74 -0.89 -7.25
C LYS A 158 28.59 -0.84 -5.97
N GLN A 159 27.96 -0.92 -4.77
CA GLN A 159 28.66 -0.93 -3.48
C GLN A 159 29.65 -2.09 -3.39
N LEU A 160 29.28 -3.25 -3.92
CA LEU A 160 30.12 -4.44 -4.00
C LEU A 160 31.16 -4.39 -5.14
N LYS A 161 31.16 -3.34 -5.96
CA LYS A 161 32.04 -3.18 -7.12
C LYS A 161 31.91 -4.30 -8.16
N ILE A 162 30.72 -4.89 -8.27
CA ILE A 162 30.40 -5.90 -9.27
C ILE A 162 30.06 -5.21 -10.60
N LYS A 163 30.63 -5.70 -11.70
CA LYS A 163 30.44 -5.13 -13.05
C LYS A 163 28.97 -5.27 -13.49
N PRO A 164 28.46 -4.34 -14.33
CA PRO A 164 27.19 -4.51 -15.00
C PRO A 164 27.13 -5.84 -15.76
N GLY A 165 25.97 -6.50 -15.73
CA GLY A 165 25.77 -7.78 -16.42
C GLY A 165 26.02 -9.02 -15.57
N HIS A 166 26.66 -8.92 -14.39
CA HIS A 166 26.81 -10.05 -13.47
C HIS A 166 25.57 -10.27 -12.58
N PHE A 167 24.67 -9.28 -12.46
CA PHE A 167 23.38 -9.46 -11.82
C PHE A 167 22.30 -9.58 -12.89
N SER A 168 21.60 -10.71 -12.90
CA SER A 168 20.44 -10.99 -13.76
C SER A 168 19.17 -10.92 -12.94
N TYR A 169 18.13 -10.28 -13.49
CA TYR A 169 16.90 -9.99 -12.76
C TYR A 169 15.71 -10.73 -13.36
N HIS A 170 14.98 -11.47 -12.53
CA HIS A 170 13.79 -12.23 -12.89
C HIS A 170 12.56 -11.58 -12.24
N GLU A 171 11.67 -11.04 -13.06
CA GLU A 171 10.41 -10.50 -12.57
C GLU A 171 9.48 -11.63 -12.13
N MET A 172 9.00 -11.56 -10.89
CA MET A 172 8.06 -12.52 -10.32
C MET A 172 7.23 -11.89 -9.20
N SER A 173 6.09 -12.50 -8.87
CA SER A 173 5.30 -12.00 -7.76
C SER A 173 6.05 -12.15 -6.42
N PRO A 174 5.85 -11.23 -5.46
CA PRO A 174 6.48 -11.33 -4.15
C PRO A 174 6.27 -12.68 -3.46
N ALA A 175 5.07 -13.27 -3.64
CA ALA A 175 4.73 -14.55 -3.02
C ALA A 175 5.49 -15.76 -3.60
N GLU A 176 6.00 -15.67 -4.83
CA GLU A 176 6.76 -16.73 -5.51
C GLU A 176 8.24 -16.75 -5.09
N MET A 177 8.79 -15.61 -4.65
CA MET A 177 10.24 -15.46 -4.41
C MET A 177 10.81 -16.43 -3.36
N PRO A 178 10.18 -16.67 -2.19
CA PRO A 178 10.69 -17.63 -1.22
C PRO A 178 10.74 -19.07 -1.77
N ALA A 179 9.77 -19.46 -2.59
CA ALA A 179 9.76 -20.76 -3.25
C ALA A 179 10.86 -20.85 -4.31
N ALA A 180 11.00 -19.83 -5.17
CA ALA A 180 12.03 -19.77 -6.19
C ALA A 180 13.46 -19.87 -5.59
N LEU A 181 13.68 -19.21 -4.43
CA LEU A 181 14.93 -19.32 -3.68
C LEU A 181 15.15 -20.76 -3.15
N SER A 182 14.10 -21.36 -2.57
CA SER A 182 14.15 -22.73 -2.03
C SER A 182 14.43 -23.78 -3.10
N GLU A 183 13.97 -23.54 -4.33
CA GLU A 183 14.16 -24.40 -5.50
C GLU A 183 15.47 -24.10 -6.27
N HIS A 184 16.30 -23.19 -5.76
CA HIS A 184 17.56 -22.76 -6.39
C HIS A 184 17.40 -22.19 -7.79
N ARG A 185 16.21 -21.68 -8.17
CA ARG A 185 15.98 -20.96 -9.42
C ARG A 185 16.56 -19.55 -9.42
N ILE A 186 16.73 -18.98 -8.22
CA ILE A 186 17.38 -17.71 -7.95
C ILE A 186 18.31 -17.86 -6.74
N ILE A 187 19.36 -17.06 -6.66
CA ILE A 187 20.26 -17.05 -5.50
C ILE A 187 19.84 -16.07 -4.41
N GLY A 188 19.00 -15.13 -4.77
CA GLY A 188 18.49 -14.09 -3.88
C GLY A 188 17.32 -13.36 -4.49
N TYR A 189 16.72 -12.45 -3.72
CA TYR A 189 15.64 -11.59 -4.20
C TYR A 189 15.58 -10.30 -3.40
N SER A 190 15.03 -9.24 -4.00
CA SER A 190 14.69 -8.00 -3.30
C SER A 190 13.17 -7.87 -3.27
N VAL A 191 12.60 -7.69 -2.08
CA VAL A 191 11.16 -7.78 -1.86
C VAL A 191 10.69 -6.93 -0.68
N ALA A 192 9.40 -6.58 -0.70
CA ALA A 192 8.70 -6.04 0.44
C ALA A 192 8.34 -7.14 1.46
N GLU A 193 8.33 -6.80 2.74
CA GLU A 193 7.77 -7.64 3.78
C GLU A 193 6.27 -7.98 3.50
N PRO A 194 5.79 -9.17 3.88
CA PRO A 194 6.36 -10.16 4.79
C PRO A 194 7.19 -11.28 4.14
N PHE A 195 7.62 -11.14 2.90
CA PHE A 195 8.28 -12.23 2.16
C PHE A 195 9.76 -12.38 2.48
N GLY A 196 10.41 -11.38 3.07
CA GLY A 196 11.72 -11.52 3.68
C GLY A 196 11.67 -12.40 4.94
N ALA A 197 10.86 -12.01 5.91
CA ALA A 197 10.64 -12.77 7.13
C ALA A 197 10.14 -14.21 6.87
N LEU A 198 9.29 -14.38 5.83
CA LEU A 198 8.86 -15.71 5.40
C LEU A 198 10.02 -16.55 4.87
N GLY A 199 10.93 -15.98 4.07
CA GLY A 199 12.13 -16.66 3.57
C GLY A 199 13.04 -17.16 4.69
N GLU A 200 13.24 -16.34 5.73
CA GLU A 200 13.98 -16.74 6.94
C GLU A 200 13.25 -17.84 7.72
N LYS A 201 11.94 -17.71 7.91
CA LYS A 201 11.12 -18.71 8.62
C LYS A 201 11.17 -20.08 7.96
N LEU A 202 11.20 -20.12 6.62
CA LEU A 202 11.35 -21.36 5.85
C LEU A 202 12.76 -21.98 6.00
N GLY A 203 13.72 -21.25 6.59
CA GLY A 203 15.09 -21.70 6.81
C GLY A 203 15.90 -21.87 5.50
N LYS A 204 15.45 -21.27 4.40
CA LYS A 204 16.09 -21.31 3.07
C LYS A 204 16.73 -19.99 2.68
N GLY A 205 16.23 -18.91 3.22
CA GLY A 205 16.73 -17.54 2.99
C GLY A 205 17.40 -16.96 4.22
N LYS A 206 18.23 -15.93 3.97
CA LYS A 206 18.85 -15.06 4.95
C LYS A 206 18.77 -13.64 4.47
N THR A 207 18.43 -12.70 5.34
CA THR A 207 18.53 -11.26 5.05
C THR A 207 20.00 -10.89 4.85
N LEU A 208 20.34 -10.39 3.67
CA LEU A 208 21.67 -9.87 3.33
C LEU A 208 21.78 -8.38 3.69
N LYS A 209 20.72 -7.61 3.39
CA LYS A 209 20.61 -6.18 3.66
C LYS A 209 19.13 -5.79 3.85
N HIS A 210 18.88 -4.82 4.72
CA HIS A 210 17.65 -4.04 4.69
C HIS A 210 17.76 -2.95 3.63
N GLY A 211 16.63 -2.46 3.12
CA GLY A 211 16.60 -1.44 2.08
C GLY A 211 17.38 -0.18 2.47
N ASP A 212 17.21 0.30 3.70
CA ASP A 212 17.85 1.50 4.20
C ASP A 212 19.38 1.38 4.37
N ASP A 213 19.91 0.16 4.50
CA ASP A 213 21.36 -0.08 4.47
C ASP A 213 21.98 0.18 3.09
N VAL A 214 21.14 0.26 2.04
CA VAL A 214 21.57 0.41 0.65
C VAL A 214 21.17 1.76 0.10
N ILE A 215 19.92 2.15 0.26
CA ILE A 215 19.37 3.46 -0.12
C ILE A 215 18.57 3.98 1.07
N PRO A 216 19.17 4.85 1.91
CA PRO A 216 18.47 5.41 3.07
C PRO A 216 17.18 6.14 2.66
N ASP A 217 16.12 6.00 3.45
CA ASP A 217 14.82 6.66 3.27
C ASP A 217 14.19 6.48 1.87
N ALA A 218 14.52 5.41 1.15
CA ALA A 218 14.04 5.17 -0.20
C ALA A 218 12.52 5.00 -0.24
N TYR A 219 11.84 5.84 -1.03
CA TYR A 219 10.42 5.67 -1.34
C TYR A 219 10.21 4.41 -2.19
N CYS A 220 9.25 3.58 -1.80
CA CYS A 220 8.96 2.32 -2.51
C CYS A 220 7.51 2.26 -2.99
N CYS A 221 6.54 2.31 -2.08
CA CYS A 221 5.12 2.24 -2.43
C CYS A 221 4.38 3.52 -2.05
N VAL A 222 3.41 3.87 -2.88
CA VAL A 222 2.56 5.06 -2.74
C VAL A 222 1.09 4.71 -2.94
N LEU A 223 0.23 5.42 -2.24
CA LEU A 223 -1.19 5.49 -2.53
C LEU A 223 -1.41 6.45 -3.69
N VAL A 224 -1.90 5.95 -4.81
CA VAL A 224 -2.32 6.76 -5.96
C VAL A 224 -3.83 6.75 -6.09
N LEU A 225 -4.38 7.88 -6.51
CA LEU A 225 -5.80 8.04 -6.85
C LEU A 225 -5.95 8.47 -8.30
N ARG A 226 -7.03 8.03 -8.95
CA ARG A 226 -7.38 8.46 -10.31
C ARG A 226 -7.88 9.89 -10.32
N GLY A 227 -7.57 10.61 -11.40
CA GLY A 227 -8.05 12.00 -11.58
C GLY A 227 -9.55 12.12 -11.53
N GLU A 228 -10.32 11.15 -12.04
CA GLU A 228 -11.78 11.17 -11.98
C GLU A 228 -12.30 11.24 -10.53
N LEU A 229 -11.71 10.48 -9.60
CA LEU A 229 -12.09 10.57 -8.18
C LEU A 229 -11.71 11.94 -7.60
N LEU A 230 -10.55 12.47 -7.98
CA LEU A 230 -10.05 13.76 -7.48
C LEU A 230 -10.87 14.95 -8.02
N ASP A 231 -11.32 14.87 -9.27
CA ASP A 231 -12.04 15.95 -9.94
C ASP A 231 -13.55 15.93 -9.62
N GLN A 232 -14.17 14.74 -9.64
CA GLN A 232 -15.63 14.59 -9.51
C GLN A 232 -16.10 14.39 -8.06
N HIS A 233 -15.22 13.86 -7.17
CA HIS A 233 -15.54 13.52 -5.79
C HIS A 233 -14.45 13.99 -4.82
N LYS A 234 -13.97 15.22 -4.98
CA LYS A 234 -12.87 15.79 -4.21
C LYS A 234 -13.07 15.68 -2.70
N ASP A 235 -14.27 15.94 -2.22
CA ASP A 235 -14.64 15.89 -0.81
C ASP A 235 -14.59 14.44 -0.25
N VAL A 236 -14.87 13.45 -1.07
CA VAL A 236 -14.75 12.02 -0.75
C VAL A 236 -13.28 11.59 -0.74
N ALA A 237 -12.50 12.00 -1.76
CA ALA A 237 -11.07 11.77 -1.81
C ALA A 237 -10.35 12.38 -0.60
N GLN A 238 -10.72 13.61 -0.22
CA GLN A 238 -10.21 14.30 0.97
C GLN A 238 -10.50 13.49 2.24
N ALA A 239 -11.75 13.05 2.45
CA ALA A 239 -12.12 12.26 3.62
C ALA A 239 -11.34 10.94 3.68
N PHE A 240 -11.17 10.26 2.53
CA PHE A 240 -10.39 9.03 2.45
C PHE A 240 -8.92 9.24 2.83
N VAL A 241 -8.26 10.25 2.28
CA VAL A 241 -6.85 10.55 2.58
C VAL A 241 -6.66 10.97 4.04
N GLN A 242 -7.64 11.67 4.63
CA GLN A 242 -7.63 11.99 6.07
C GLN A 242 -7.71 10.73 6.94
N ASP A 243 -8.59 9.79 6.62
CA ASP A 243 -8.71 8.53 7.36
C ASP A 243 -7.48 7.66 7.14
N TYR A 244 -6.89 7.66 5.94
CA TYR A 244 -5.64 6.99 5.62
C TYR A 244 -4.48 7.55 6.46
N LYS A 245 -4.38 8.87 6.61
CA LYS A 245 -3.41 9.54 7.49
C LYS A 245 -3.58 9.13 8.96
N LYS A 246 -4.82 9.20 9.49
CA LYS A 246 -5.13 8.77 10.87
C LYS A 246 -4.73 7.30 11.09
N SER A 247 -4.96 6.45 10.09
CA SER A 247 -4.60 5.04 10.13
C SER A 247 -3.09 4.83 10.17
N GLY A 248 -2.31 5.60 9.41
CA GLY A 248 -0.85 5.56 9.42
C GLY A 248 -0.28 5.80 10.83
N PHE A 249 -0.80 6.79 11.54
CA PHE A 249 -0.39 7.02 12.94
C PHE A 249 -0.81 5.88 13.89
N LYS A 250 -1.97 5.24 13.66
CA LYS A 250 -2.37 4.05 14.44
C LYS A 250 -1.49 2.83 14.16
N MET A 251 -1.00 2.71 12.93
CA MET A 251 -0.10 1.63 12.52
C MET A 251 1.30 1.71 13.17
N ASN A 252 1.69 2.85 13.77
CA ASN A 252 2.91 2.94 14.58
C ASN A 252 2.84 2.09 15.86
N ASP A 253 1.64 1.78 16.36
CA ASP A 253 1.47 0.76 17.40
C ASP A 253 1.69 -0.62 16.75
N ARG A 254 2.86 -1.22 17.03
CA ARG A 254 3.27 -2.52 16.48
C ARG A 254 2.26 -3.62 16.76
N LYS A 255 1.63 -3.63 17.93
CA LYS A 255 0.61 -4.61 18.26
C LYS A 255 -0.60 -4.49 17.35
N GLN A 256 -1.09 -3.26 17.13
CA GLN A 256 -2.21 -3.00 16.24
C GLN A 256 -1.86 -3.36 14.79
N SER A 257 -0.65 -3.04 14.34
CA SER A 257 -0.22 -3.37 12.97
C SER A 257 -0.13 -4.90 12.75
N VAL A 258 0.43 -5.65 13.70
CA VAL A 258 0.46 -7.12 13.64
C VAL A 258 -0.95 -7.70 13.68
N ASP A 259 -1.82 -7.19 14.56
CA ASP A 259 -3.20 -7.67 14.68
C ASP A 259 -3.97 -7.45 13.37
N ILE A 260 -3.86 -6.28 12.74
CA ILE A 260 -4.55 -6.01 11.47
C ILE A 260 -4.01 -6.89 10.33
N MET A 261 -2.69 -7.05 10.23
CA MET A 261 -2.08 -7.90 9.22
C MET A 261 -2.46 -9.37 9.39
N THR A 262 -2.53 -9.89 10.63
CA THR A 262 -2.92 -11.28 10.93
C THR A 262 -4.35 -11.61 10.45
N HIS A 263 -5.25 -10.61 10.41
CA HIS A 263 -6.61 -10.80 9.90
C HIS A 263 -6.72 -10.78 8.37
N HIS A 264 -5.72 -10.21 7.68
CA HIS A 264 -5.79 -9.96 6.24
C HIS A 264 -4.76 -10.72 5.42
N PHE A 265 -3.62 -11.09 6.02
CA PHE A 265 -2.53 -11.81 5.35
C PHE A 265 -2.53 -13.29 5.76
N LYS A 266 -1.95 -14.12 4.90
CA LYS A 266 -1.92 -15.58 5.10
C LYS A 266 -0.76 -16.07 5.97
N GLN A 267 0.24 -15.20 6.21
CA GLN A 267 1.45 -15.54 6.96
C GLN A 267 1.14 -15.73 8.45
N SER A 268 1.95 -16.53 9.11
CA SER A 268 1.85 -16.76 10.56
C SER A 268 2.12 -15.47 11.34
N ARG A 269 1.59 -15.38 12.55
CA ARG A 269 1.77 -14.21 13.41
C ARG A 269 3.23 -13.88 13.68
N ASP A 270 4.10 -14.88 13.83
CA ASP A 270 5.55 -14.68 14.06
C ASP A 270 6.21 -13.98 12.86
N VAL A 271 5.91 -14.44 11.64
CA VAL A 271 6.37 -13.78 10.39
C VAL A 271 5.90 -12.33 10.35
N LEU A 272 4.62 -12.08 10.62
CA LEU A 272 4.06 -10.73 10.61
C LEU A 272 4.61 -9.85 11.74
N THR A 273 4.96 -10.43 12.88
CA THR A 273 5.61 -9.71 13.99
C THR A 273 7.02 -9.27 13.59
N GLN A 274 7.79 -10.13 12.94
CA GLN A 274 9.11 -9.80 12.42
C GLN A 274 9.00 -8.74 11.32
N SER A 275 8.09 -8.90 10.37
CA SER A 275 7.83 -7.94 9.29
C SER A 275 7.44 -6.56 9.82
N ALA A 276 6.60 -6.50 10.87
CA ALA A 276 6.21 -5.25 11.52
C ALA A 276 7.36 -4.60 12.30
N ALA A 277 8.43 -5.32 12.62
CA ALA A 277 9.64 -4.74 13.20
C ALA A 277 10.48 -4.00 12.16
N TRP A 278 10.34 -4.36 10.89
CA TRP A 278 11.10 -3.83 9.75
C TRP A 278 10.29 -2.89 8.85
N THR A 279 9.03 -2.64 9.16
CA THR A 279 8.17 -1.71 8.43
C THR A 279 7.62 -0.68 9.38
N SER A 280 7.72 0.59 9.05
CA SER A 280 7.15 1.68 9.84
C SER A 280 6.14 2.51 9.03
N TYR A 281 5.34 3.29 9.75
CA TYR A 281 4.26 4.10 9.19
C TYR A 281 4.34 5.52 9.83
N GLY A 282 3.23 6.19 10.06
CA GLY A 282 3.18 7.49 10.74
C GLY A 282 2.94 8.63 9.78
N ASP A 283 3.88 9.55 9.64
CA ASP A 283 3.78 10.64 8.66
C ASP A 283 4.17 10.13 7.27
N LEU A 284 3.15 9.82 6.46
CA LEU A 284 3.27 9.30 5.12
C LEU A 284 3.26 10.41 4.04
N THR A 285 3.72 11.62 4.38
CA THR A 285 3.84 12.73 3.44
C THR A 285 4.91 12.43 2.38
N ILE A 286 4.56 12.57 1.10
CA ILE A 286 5.54 12.55 0.00
C ILE A 286 6.26 13.89 0.00
N LYS A 287 7.51 13.92 0.50
CA LYS A 287 8.35 15.13 0.53
C LYS A 287 9.05 15.34 -0.82
N PRO A 288 9.21 16.60 -1.30
CA PRO A 288 9.93 16.86 -2.53
C PRO A 288 11.36 16.32 -2.55
N SER A 289 12.08 16.33 -1.40
CA SER A 289 13.43 15.77 -1.28
C SER A 289 13.48 14.27 -1.57
N GLY A 290 12.65 13.45 -0.90
CA GLY A 290 12.63 12.00 -1.12
C GLY A 290 12.13 11.64 -2.53
N TYR A 291 11.20 12.43 -3.09
CA TYR A 291 10.81 12.28 -4.49
C TYR A 291 11.97 12.57 -5.44
N GLN A 292 12.75 13.63 -5.18
CA GLN A 292 13.93 13.96 -5.96
C GLN A 292 14.99 12.86 -5.92
N GLU A 293 15.21 12.23 -4.77
CA GLU A 293 16.15 11.11 -4.61
C GLU A 293 15.76 9.93 -5.48
N ILE A 294 14.51 9.44 -5.38
CA ILE A 294 14.07 8.30 -6.19
C ILE A 294 14.07 8.62 -7.69
N THR A 295 13.68 9.83 -8.10
CA THR A 295 13.70 10.22 -9.52
C THR A 295 15.11 10.37 -10.05
N THR A 296 16.08 10.75 -9.20
CA THR A 296 17.51 10.77 -9.55
C THR A 296 18.01 9.35 -9.84
N LEU A 297 17.69 8.38 -8.99
CA LEU A 297 18.06 6.98 -9.19
C LEU A 297 17.42 6.40 -10.46
N VAL A 298 16.12 6.67 -10.70
CA VAL A 298 15.41 6.26 -11.92
C VAL A 298 16.14 6.75 -13.19
N LYS A 299 16.63 8.00 -13.19
CA LYS A 299 17.39 8.57 -14.30
C LYS A 299 18.79 7.96 -14.40
N GLN A 300 19.52 7.82 -13.30
CA GLN A 300 20.87 7.25 -13.25
C GLN A 300 20.92 5.81 -13.77
N HIS A 301 19.85 5.04 -13.50
CA HIS A 301 19.71 3.67 -14.00
C HIS A 301 19.02 3.59 -15.36
N HIS A 302 18.79 4.72 -16.04
CA HIS A 302 18.21 4.80 -17.39
C HIS A 302 16.87 4.06 -17.52
N LEU A 303 16.03 4.06 -16.48
CA LEU A 303 14.75 3.32 -16.49
C LEU A 303 13.71 4.03 -17.35
N PHE A 304 13.49 5.31 -17.11
CA PHE A 304 12.60 6.19 -17.86
C PHE A 304 12.80 7.65 -17.43
N ASN A 305 12.11 8.60 -18.09
CA ASN A 305 12.08 9.98 -17.66
C ASN A 305 10.91 10.20 -16.69
N PRO A 306 11.16 10.34 -15.37
CA PRO A 306 10.09 10.48 -14.38
C PRO A 306 9.38 11.83 -14.51
N PRO A 307 8.07 11.92 -14.16
CA PRO A 307 7.32 13.18 -14.15
C PRO A 307 7.87 14.14 -13.10
N ALA A 308 7.58 15.43 -13.24
CA ALA A 308 7.88 16.42 -12.20
C ALA A 308 7.01 16.16 -10.96
N TYR A 309 7.47 16.63 -9.79
CA TYR A 309 6.78 16.46 -8.52
C TYR A 309 5.32 16.96 -8.60
N ASP A 310 5.10 18.19 -9.06
CA ASP A 310 3.79 18.81 -9.13
C ASP A 310 2.86 18.15 -10.16
N ASP A 311 3.44 17.49 -11.18
CA ASP A 311 2.66 16.72 -12.15
C ASP A 311 2.16 15.38 -11.60
N PHE A 312 2.87 14.81 -10.63
CA PHE A 312 2.59 13.47 -10.11
C PHE A 312 2.02 13.45 -8.69
N VAL A 313 2.46 14.34 -7.80
CA VAL A 313 2.06 14.36 -6.40
C VAL A 313 0.94 15.37 -6.16
N GLU A 314 -0.06 15.00 -5.36
CA GLU A 314 -1.13 15.89 -4.86
C GLU A 314 -1.04 15.98 -3.32
N PRO A 315 -0.17 16.87 -2.81
CA PRO A 315 0.13 16.89 -1.36
C PRO A 315 -0.96 17.58 -0.53
N SER A 316 -1.88 18.35 -1.15
CA SER A 316 -2.87 19.15 -0.42
C SER A 316 -3.82 18.26 0.39
N LEU A 317 -4.26 17.14 -0.19
CA LEU A 317 -5.18 16.20 0.46
C LEU A 317 -4.63 15.63 1.77
N TYR A 318 -3.32 15.40 1.83
CA TYR A 318 -2.66 14.88 3.03
C TYR A 318 -2.37 15.98 4.06
N LYS A 319 -2.02 17.20 3.62
CA LYS A 319 -1.74 18.35 4.49
C LYS A 319 -2.99 18.88 5.20
N GLU A 320 -4.11 19.04 4.49
CA GLU A 320 -5.35 19.58 5.04
C GLU A 320 -5.96 18.70 6.14
N ALA A 321 -5.59 17.43 6.21
CA ALA A 321 -6.00 16.51 7.28
C ALA A 321 -5.56 16.92 8.69
N SER A 322 -4.77 17.99 8.84
CA SER A 322 -4.23 18.47 10.13
C SER A 322 -5.14 19.47 10.84
N ARG A 323 -6.28 19.88 10.26
CA ARG A 323 -7.14 20.98 10.77
C ARG A 323 -8.48 20.52 11.36
N SER A 324 -8.69 19.23 11.55
CA SER A 324 -9.95 18.71 12.12
C SER A 324 -9.77 18.15 13.52
#